data_bcfd6e1984d469fdc223321b0191a46c
#
_entry.id   bcfd6e1984d469fdc223321b0191a46c
#
_cell.length_a   1.000
_cell.length_b   1.000
_cell.length_c   1.000
_cell.angle_alpha   90.00
_cell.angle_beta   90.00
_cell.angle_gamma   90.00
#
_symmetry.space_group_name_H-M   'P 1'
#
loop_
_entity.id
_entity.type
_entity.pdbx_description
1 polymer ?
#
loop_
_entity_poly.entity_id
_entity_poly.type
_entity_poly.pdbx_seq_one_letter_code
_entity_poly.pdbx_strand_id
1 'polypeptide(L)'
;MTIFDWSFYFVDRKWLCTAITRATELKHVLFYNCGNGVKLQEKILDEYCIDKIKCYMRQDRQAGREITDNYVNIMWFKKQFGKACPSCGDCFRFDTDDNKIFNCNLTADRIDNDEGHHLNNIVPLCRMCNMCKGNR
;
A
#
# COMPACT_ATOMS: atom_id res chain seq x y z
N MET A 1 10.13 -7.65 13.92
CA MET A 1 11.38 -7.06 13.37
C MET A 1 11.86 -5.94 14.28
N THR A 2 13.12 -5.93 14.59
CA THR A 2 13.76 -4.88 15.41
C THR A 2 14.79 -4.13 14.56
N ILE A 3 14.69 -2.81 14.54
CA ILE A 3 15.64 -1.95 13.84
C ILE A 3 16.41 -1.16 14.89
N PHE A 4 17.73 -1.36 14.95
CA PHE A 4 18.63 -0.65 15.81
C PHE A 4 19.23 0.54 15.07
N ASP A 5 19.34 1.69 15.73
CA ASP A 5 19.99 2.88 15.19
C ASP A 5 19.56 3.19 13.73
N TRP A 6 18.26 3.33 13.53
CA TRP A 6 17.68 3.59 12.22
C TRP A 6 18.19 4.88 11.56
N SER A 7 18.76 5.80 12.32
CA SER A 7 19.37 7.02 11.79
C SER A 7 20.50 6.73 10.81
N PHE A 8 21.19 5.61 10.98
CA PHE A 8 22.21 5.13 10.07
C PHE A 8 21.62 4.76 8.69
N TYR A 9 20.37 4.29 8.67
CA TYR A 9 19.67 3.86 7.46
C TYR A 9 18.79 4.95 6.86
N PHE A 10 18.79 6.12 7.44
CA PHE A 10 17.97 7.23 6.98
C PHE A 10 18.27 7.64 5.53
N VAL A 11 19.48 7.42 5.06
CA VAL A 11 19.93 7.72 3.70
C VAL A 11 19.41 6.67 2.70
N ASP A 12 19.19 5.42 3.11
CA ASP A 12 18.64 4.36 2.26
C ASP A 12 17.17 4.10 2.59
N ARG A 13 16.34 4.92 1.99
CA ARG A 13 14.90 4.88 2.17
C ARG A 13 14.25 3.62 1.63
N LYS A 14 14.74 3.11 0.49
CA LYS A 14 14.23 1.86 -0.12
C LYS A 14 14.46 0.68 0.81
N TRP A 15 15.64 0.58 1.40
CA TRP A 15 15.94 -0.46 2.37
C TRP A 15 15.00 -0.41 3.58
N LEU A 16 14.77 0.77 4.12
CA LEU A 16 13.90 0.96 5.29
C LEU A 16 12.45 0.60 4.96
N CYS A 17 11.93 1.02 3.82
CA CYS A 17 10.62 0.62 3.34
C CYS A 17 10.50 -0.90 3.24
N THR A 18 11.47 -1.55 2.60
CA THR A 18 11.50 -3.01 2.44
C THR A 18 11.54 -3.72 3.79
N ALA A 19 12.32 -3.21 4.74
CA ALA A 19 12.41 -3.78 6.08
C ALA A 19 11.07 -3.69 6.83
N ILE A 20 10.43 -2.54 6.81
CA ILE A 20 9.16 -2.29 7.50
C ILE A 20 8.02 -3.12 6.90
N THR A 21 7.93 -3.17 5.58
CA THR A 21 6.81 -3.82 4.89
C THR A 21 6.86 -5.34 4.95
N ARG A 22 7.94 -5.92 5.42
CA ARG A 22 8.03 -7.36 5.71
C ARG A 22 7.35 -7.76 7.00
N ALA A 23 7.07 -6.82 7.89
CA ALA A 23 6.27 -7.09 9.08
C ALA A 23 4.80 -7.28 8.70
N THR A 24 4.11 -8.21 9.37
CA THR A 24 2.67 -8.45 9.14
C THR A 24 1.80 -7.34 9.71
N GLU A 25 2.27 -6.71 10.78
CA GLU A 25 1.62 -5.56 11.39
C GLU A 25 2.67 -4.51 11.80
N LEU A 26 2.29 -3.24 11.73
CA LEU A 26 3.20 -2.14 12.08
C LEU A 26 3.70 -2.23 13.53
N LYS A 27 2.87 -2.70 14.45
CA LYS A 27 3.24 -2.92 15.86
C LYS A 27 4.36 -3.94 16.06
N HIS A 28 4.63 -4.81 15.07
CA HIS A 28 5.70 -5.79 15.12
C HIS A 28 7.06 -5.20 14.67
N VAL A 29 7.10 -3.94 14.27
CA VAL A 29 8.34 -3.23 13.94
C VAL A 29 8.76 -2.38 15.12
N LEU A 30 9.88 -2.74 15.73
CA LEU A 30 10.45 -1.99 16.84
C LEU A 30 11.64 -1.16 16.36
N PHE A 31 11.57 0.14 16.61
CA PHE A 31 12.67 1.07 16.38
C PHE A 31 13.39 1.34 17.70
N TYR A 32 14.67 1.03 17.75
CA TYR A 32 15.50 1.25 18.93
C TYR A 32 16.23 2.59 18.82
N ASN A 33 16.29 3.34 19.89
CA ASN A 33 16.94 4.67 19.96
C ASN A 33 16.38 5.74 19.00
N CYS A 34 15.13 5.62 18.57
CA CYS A 34 14.55 6.62 17.70
C CYS A 34 13.25 7.18 18.29
N GLY A 35 13.33 8.33 18.91
CA GLY A 35 12.16 9.05 19.44
C GLY A 35 11.10 9.39 18.37
N ASN A 36 11.47 9.32 17.09
CA ASN A 36 10.61 9.64 15.94
C ASN A 36 10.26 8.41 15.06
N GLY A 37 10.51 7.19 15.54
CA GLY A 37 10.30 5.98 14.76
C GLY A 37 8.86 5.82 14.25
N VAL A 38 7.87 6.11 15.10
CA VAL A 38 6.45 6.04 14.71
C VAL A 38 6.14 7.03 13.60
N LYS A 39 6.63 8.27 13.68
CA LYS A 39 6.44 9.28 12.62
C LYS A 39 7.09 8.87 11.31
N LEU A 40 8.24 8.20 11.37
CA LEU A 40 8.90 7.70 10.17
C LEU A 40 8.10 6.56 9.52
N GLN A 41 7.56 5.63 10.32
CA GLN A 41 6.68 4.57 9.83
C GLN A 41 5.46 5.14 9.10
N GLU A 42 4.79 6.09 9.72
CA GLU A 42 3.63 6.76 9.13
C GLU A 42 4.00 7.45 7.82
N LYS A 43 5.12 8.16 7.79
CA LYS A 43 5.59 8.85 6.59
C LYS A 43 5.85 7.87 5.43
N ILE A 44 6.53 6.75 5.69
CA ILE A 44 6.82 5.75 4.66
C ILE A 44 5.53 5.14 4.12
N LEU A 45 4.60 4.80 5.01
CA LEU A 45 3.30 4.27 4.63
C LEU A 45 2.50 5.30 3.83
N ASP A 46 2.51 6.55 4.23
CA ASP A 46 1.84 7.64 3.52
C ASP A 46 2.37 7.80 2.10
N GLU A 47 3.67 7.71 1.91
CA GLU A 47 4.30 7.82 0.60
C GLU A 47 3.91 6.67 -0.32
N TYR A 48 3.91 5.44 0.18
CA TYR A 48 3.39 4.29 -0.58
C TYR A 48 1.94 4.55 -1.03
N CYS A 49 1.08 4.96 -0.11
CA CYS A 49 -0.32 5.25 -0.39
C CYS A 49 -0.48 6.36 -1.43
N ILE A 50 0.28 7.45 -1.28
CA ILE A 50 0.23 8.60 -2.21
C ILE A 50 0.64 8.16 -3.61
N ASP A 51 1.69 7.38 -3.76
CA ASP A 51 2.16 6.91 -5.06
C ASP A 51 1.14 5.98 -5.74
N LYS A 52 0.50 5.11 -4.97
CA LYS A 52 -0.60 4.25 -5.46
C LYS A 52 -1.80 5.08 -5.92
N ILE A 53 -2.23 6.04 -5.12
CA ILE A 53 -3.35 6.92 -5.47
C ILE A 53 -3.05 7.69 -6.75
N LYS A 54 -1.86 8.27 -6.89
CA LYS A 54 -1.43 8.96 -8.12
C LYS A 54 -1.46 8.04 -9.34
N CYS A 55 -1.05 6.78 -9.15
CA CYS A 55 -1.08 5.77 -10.19
C CYS A 55 -2.52 5.49 -10.66
N TYR A 56 -3.45 5.29 -9.73
CA TYR A 56 -4.87 5.10 -10.04
C TYR A 56 -5.49 6.32 -10.73
N MET A 57 -5.22 7.52 -10.21
CA MET A 57 -5.71 8.76 -10.84
C MET A 57 -5.24 8.91 -12.28
N ARG A 58 -3.98 8.55 -12.56
CA ARG A 58 -3.44 8.57 -13.93
C ARG A 58 -4.15 7.55 -14.82
N GLN A 59 -4.34 6.32 -14.32
CA GLN A 59 -5.05 5.26 -15.06
C GLN A 59 -6.49 5.65 -15.37
N ASP A 60 -7.22 6.20 -14.39
CA ASP A 60 -8.61 6.58 -14.55
C ASP A 60 -8.77 7.76 -15.52
N ARG A 61 -7.89 8.77 -15.43
CA ARG A 61 -7.86 9.88 -16.41
C ARG A 61 -7.59 9.39 -17.84
N GLN A 62 -6.63 8.48 -18.00
CA GLN A 62 -6.32 7.91 -19.32
C GLN A 62 -7.49 7.12 -19.90
N ALA A 63 -8.28 6.48 -19.05
CA ALA A 63 -9.47 5.74 -19.43
C ALA A 63 -10.74 6.60 -19.54
N GLY A 64 -10.65 7.92 -19.32
CA GLY A 64 -11.79 8.83 -19.34
C GLY A 64 -12.76 8.68 -18.17
N ARG A 65 -12.32 8.08 -17.05
CA ARG A 65 -13.14 7.91 -15.86
C ARG A 65 -13.12 9.17 -15.00
N GLU A 66 -14.25 9.47 -14.39
CA GLU A 66 -14.38 10.63 -13.51
C GLU A 66 -13.61 10.44 -12.20
N ILE A 67 -13.01 11.52 -11.71
CA ILE A 67 -12.38 11.58 -10.39
C ILE A 67 -13.18 12.57 -9.55
N THR A 68 -13.89 12.04 -8.57
CA THR A 68 -14.74 12.82 -7.65
C THR A 68 -14.11 12.95 -6.27
N ASP A 69 -14.76 13.71 -5.38
CA ASP A 69 -14.34 13.86 -3.98
C ASP A 69 -14.38 12.54 -3.20
N ASN A 70 -15.15 11.55 -3.67
CA ASN A 70 -15.24 10.20 -3.08
C ASN A 70 -14.16 9.25 -3.59
N TYR A 71 -13.06 9.76 -4.12
CA TYR A 71 -11.95 8.95 -4.64
C TYR A 71 -11.17 8.26 -3.53
N VAL A 72 -10.50 7.14 -3.85
CA VAL A 72 -9.64 6.40 -2.93
C VAL A 72 -8.62 7.34 -2.27
N ASN A 73 -8.42 7.19 -0.97
CA ASN A 73 -7.57 8.06 -0.17
C ASN A 73 -6.63 7.26 0.75
N ILE A 74 -5.72 7.97 1.41
CA ILE A 74 -4.72 7.38 2.32
C ILE A 74 -5.39 6.61 3.46
N MET A 75 -6.50 7.10 4.00
CA MET A 75 -7.20 6.45 5.11
C MET A 75 -7.75 5.08 4.72
N TRP A 76 -8.21 4.91 3.48
CA TRP A 76 -8.64 3.61 2.98
C TRP A 76 -7.48 2.60 2.98
N PHE A 77 -6.31 3.01 2.50
CA PHE A 77 -5.11 2.15 2.51
C PHE A 77 -4.68 1.79 3.92
N LYS A 78 -4.61 2.77 4.82
CA LYS A 78 -4.20 2.56 6.22
C LYS A 78 -5.10 1.57 6.96
N LYS A 79 -6.39 1.57 6.66
CA LYS A 79 -7.35 0.61 7.23
C LYS A 79 -7.07 -0.84 6.84
N GLN A 80 -6.35 -1.07 5.75
CA GLN A 80 -6.01 -2.42 5.30
C GLN A 80 -4.71 -2.94 5.92
N PHE A 81 -3.96 -2.12 6.63
CA PHE A 81 -2.71 -2.55 7.25
C PHE A 81 -2.96 -3.67 8.28
N GLY A 82 -2.16 -4.73 8.21
CA GLY A 82 -2.31 -5.90 9.07
C GLY A 82 -3.47 -6.85 8.70
N LYS A 83 -4.21 -6.56 7.64
CA LYS A 83 -5.28 -7.42 7.14
C LYS A 83 -4.77 -8.37 6.06
N ALA A 84 -5.57 -9.38 5.77
CA ALA A 84 -5.30 -10.36 4.74
C ALA A 84 -6.19 -10.14 3.51
N CYS A 85 -5.71 -10.59 2.35
CA CYS A 85 -6.49 -10.60 1.13
C CYS A 85 -7.72 -11.53 1.30
N PRO A 86 -8.93 -11.05 1.05
CA PRO A 86 -10.14 -11.85 1.22
C PRO A 86 -10.24 -13.02 0.23
N SER A 87 -9.46 -13.00 -0.83
CA SER A 87 -9.46 -14.04 -1.86
C SER A 87 -8.47 -15.18 -1.55
N CYS A 88 -7.22 -14.89 -1.22
CA CYS A 88 -6.19 -15.91 -1.00
C CYS A 88 -5.76 -16.07 0.46
N GLY A 89 -6.10 -15.14 1.34
CA GLY A 89 -5.73 -15.16 2.75
C GLY A 89 -4.33 -14.65 3.07
N ASP A 90 -3.52 -14.29 2.08
CA ASP A 90 -2.19 -13.73 2.32
C ASP A 90 -2.26 -12.32 2.90
N CYS A 91 -1.41 -12.05 3.88
CA CYS A 91 -1.31 -10.72 4.47
C CYS A 91 -0.89 -9.68 3.42
N PHE A 92 -1.54 -8.53 3.43
CA PHE A 92 -1.20 -7.44 2.54
C PHE A 92 0.21 -6.90 2.83
N ARG A 93 0.94 -6.63 1.76
CA ARG A 93 2.21 -5.92 1.78
C ARG A 93 2.07 -4.52 1.17
N PHE A 94 2.98 -3.65 1.57
CA PHE A 94 3.08 -2.25 1.13
C PHE A 94 4.53 -2.02 0.69
N ASP A 95 4.96 -2.70 -0.36
CA ASP A 95 6.35 -2.69 -0.78
C ASP A 95 6.55 -1.74 -1.96
N THR A 96 7.54 -0.88 -1.83
CA THR A 96 7.91 0.13 -2.84
C THR A 96 9.14 -0.26 -3.65
N ASP A 97 9.66 -1.47 -3.48
CA ASP A 97 10.81 -1.91 -4.27
C ASP A 97 10.42 -2.15 -5.73
N ASP A 98 10.80 -1.23 -6.59
CA ASP A 98 10.53 -1.28 -8.03
C ASP A 98 11.10 -2.52 -8.72
N ASN A 99 12.09 -3.18 -8.09
CA ASN A 99 12.77 -4.36 -8.64
C ASN A 99 12.10 -5.67 -8.20
N LYS A 100 11.22 -5.63 -7.19
CA LYS A 100 10.52 -6.81 -6.68
C LYS A 100 9.03 -6.56 -6.66
N ILE A 101 8.33 -7.16 -7.59
CA ILE A 101 6.88 -7.15 -7.62
C ILE A 101 6.37 -8.23 -6.66
N PHE A 102 5.94 -7.82 -5.47
CA PHE A 102 5.33 -8.75 -4.53
C PHE A 102 3.88 -9.00 -4.89
N ASN A 103 3.54 -10.26 -5.08
CA ASN A 103 2.20 -10.69 -5.45
C ASN A 103 1.15 -10.36 -4.38
N CYS A 104 1.57 -10.25 -3.13
CA CYS A 104 0.69 -9.93 -1.99
C CYS A 104 0.58 -8.42 -1.70
N ASN A 105 1.15 -7.54 -2.53
CA ASN A 105 0.96 -6.09 -2.38
C ASN A 105 -0.51 -5.72 -2.46
N LEU A 106 -0.93 -4.82 -1.57
CA LEU A 106 -2.30 -4.30 -1.54
C LEU A 106 -2.60 -3.51 -2.82
N THR A 107 -3.75 -3.80 -3.39
CA THR A 107 -4.34 -3.03 -4.48
C THR A 107 -5.80 -2.69 -4.17
N ALA A 108 -6.29 -1.60 -4.75
CA ALA A 108 -7.71 -1.29 -4.80
C ALA A 108 -8.28 -1.87 -6.09
N ASP A 109 -9.06 -2.92 -5.97
CA ASP A 109 -9.74 -3.55 -7.10
C ASP A 109 -11.11 -2.92 -7.30
N ARG A 110 -11.45 -2.55 -8.52
CA ARG A 110 -12.74 -1.96 -8.84
C ARG A 110 -13.82 -3.04 -8.96
N ILE A 111 -14.99 -2.75 -8.42
CA ILE A 111 -16.18 -3.59 -8.54
C ILE A 111 -16.73 -3.44 -9.95
N ASP A 112 -16.93 -2.20 -10.41
CA ASP A 112 -17.29 -1.85 -11.77
C ASP A 112 -16.07 -1.24 -12.48
N ASN A 113 -15.65 -1.87 -13.58
CA ASN A 113 -14.47 -1.46 -14.34
C ASN A 113 -14.68 -0.20 -15.18
N ASP A 114 -15.91 0.20 -15.41
CA ASP A 114 -16.24 1.41 -16.17
C ASP A 114 -16.16 2.67 -15.28
N GLU A 115 -16.25 2.50 -13.96
CA GLU A 115 -16.08 3.58 -13.00
C GLU A 115 -14.65 3.69 -12.48
N GLY A 116 -14.31 4.85 -11.88
CA GLY A 116 -13.01 5.09 -11.25
C GLY A 116 -12.83 4.41 -9.90
N HIS A 117 -11.67 4.61 -9.31
CA HIS A 117 -11.34 4.05 -7.99
C HIS A 117 -12.01 4.85 -6.85
N HIS A 118 -13.34 4.91 -6.84
CA HIS A 118 -14.13 5.53 -5.80
C HIS A 118 -14.32 4.62 -4.59
N LEU A 119 -14.45 5.19 -3.39
CA LEU A 119 -14.56 4.42 -2.14
C LEU A 119 -15.72 3.41 -2.13
N ASN A 120 -16.80 3.69 -2.83
CA ASN A 120 -17.94 2.80 -2.99
C ASN A 120 -17.77 1.77 -4.14
N ASN A 121 -16.72 1.88 -4.93
CA ASN A 121 -16.45 1.02 -6.10
C ASN A 121 -15.18 0.18 -5.95
N ILE A 122 -14.55 0.16 -4.78
CA ILE A 122 -13.29 -0.58 -4.57
C ILE A 122 -13.38 -1.58 -3.42
N VAL A 123 -12.64 -2.67 -3.60
CA VAL A 123 -12.39 -3.67 -2.57
C VAL A 123 -10.89 -3.93 -2.45
N PRO A 124 -10.38 -4.28 -1.26
CA PRO A 124 -8.98 -4.61 -1.11
C PRO A 124 -8.70 -6.02 -1.64
N LEU A 125 -7.79 -6.13 -2.59
CA LEU A 125 -7.25 -7.39 -3.08
C LEU A 125 -5.72 -7.31 -3.16
N CYS A 126 -5.05 -8.45 -2.99
CA CYS A 126 -3.65 -8.50 -3.31
C CYS A 126 -3.44 -8.42 -4.84
N ARG A 127 -2.26 -7.99 -5.24
CA ARG A 127 -1.93 -7.80 -6.66
C ARG A 127 -2.18 -9.05 -7.49
N MET A 128 -1.78 -10.24 -6.99
CA MET A 128 -1.98 -11.50 -7.70
C MET A 128 -3.47 -11.80 -7.92
N CYS A 129 -4.28 -11.71 -6.87
CA CYS A 129 -5.72 -11.98 -6.98
C CYS A 129 -6.42 -10.98 -7.89
N ASN A 130 -6.02 -9.70 -7.84
CA ASN A 130 -6.55 -8.67 -8.73
C ASN A 130 -6.20 -8.97 -10.20
N MET A 131 -4.96 -9.36 -10.48
CA MET A 131 -4.54 -9.76 -11.83
C MET A 131 -5.27 -11.01 -12.32
N CYS A 132 -5.44 -12.02 -11.47
CA CYS A 132 -6.15 -13.26 -11.82
C CYS A 132 -7.65 -13.04 -12.05
N LYS A 133 -8.26 -12.06 -11.37
CA LYS A 133 -9.65 -11.68 -11.59
C LYS A 133 -9.87 -11.17 -13.01
N GLY A 134 -8.88 -10.49 -13.58
CA GLY A 134 -8.96 -9.89 -14.90
C GLY A 134 -10.04 -8.80 -15.00
N ASN A 135 -10.53 -8.57 -16.20
CA ASN A 135 -11.60 -7.60 -16.48
C ASN A 135 -13.00 -8.25 -16.38
N ARG A 136 -13.23 -8.95 -15.31
CA ARG A 136 -14.56 -9.56 -15.11
C ARG A 136 -15.56 -8.55 -14.57
#